data_6a8301c8461f5d7e4b4858038c3c76bf
#
_entry.id   6a8301c8461f5d7e4b4858038c3c76bf
#
_cell.length_a   1.000
_cell.length_b   1.000
_cell.length_c   1.000
_cell.angle_alpha   90.00
_cell.angle_beta   90.00
_cell.angle_gamma   90.00
#
_symmetry.space_group_name_H-M   'P 1'
#
loop_
_entity.id
_entity.type
_entity.pdbx_description
1 polymer ?
#
loop_
_entity_poly.entity_id
_entity_poly.type
_entity_poly.pdbx_seq_one_letter_code
_entity_poly.pdbx_strand_id
1 'polypeptide(L)'
;MAINQIERAYRTWPILTECAARSSTISYGELGDAIGVHHRAIRFILHHIQNYCIEANLPPLTILIVNSSGLPGAGFIAHDLDDFQHGLDTVYGKNWSEEQNPFGFSQNGDSMDSLVTELVQEPSSSKEIYSRVKSRGIRQILFRDALIKAYSSRCAFTEISMLDSLEACHIIPWSQTKPEQRLDVRNGILLNRFHHALFDAARITITTNHRIVFRTRKKDKDISSIEHNLTVNLHGSKMHMPREEKLRPHPSYIEKHHELLGWEAPEVKV
;
A
#
# COMPACT_ATOMS: atom_id res chain seq x y z
N MET A 1 -6.36 22.43 16.38
CA MET A 1 -6.29 20.96 16.18
C MET A 1 -6.04 20.69 14.70
N ALA A 2 -5.12 19.80 14.38
CA ALA A 2 -4.93 19.36 13.00
C ALA A 2 -6.21 18.65 12.50
N ILE A 3 -6.56 18.88 11.24
CA ILE A 3 -7.75 18.28 10.62
C ILE A 3 -7.49 16.80 10.39
N ASN A 4 -8.26 15.92 11.06
CA ASN A 4 -8.17 14.48 10.84
C ASN A 4 -9.08 14.06 9.66
N GLN A 5 -8.52 13.88 8.47
CA GLN A 5 -9.28 13.49 7.28
C GLN A 5 -9.77 12.03 7.36
N ILE A 6 -9.09 11.16 8.12
CA ILE A 6 -9.53 9.78 8.34
C ILE A 6 -10.80 9.72 9.19
N GLU A 7 -10.89 10.57 10.22
CA GLU A 7 -12.12 10.66 11.01
C GLU A 7 -13.29 11.17 10.16
N ARG A 8 -13.02 12.10 9.24
CA ARG A 8 -14.03 12.53 8.26
C ARG A 8 -14.40 11.43 7.27
N ALA A 9 -13.44 10.63 6.81
CA ALA A 9 -13.70 9.46 5.98
C ALA A 9 -14.54 8.40 6.74
N TYR A 10 -14.29 8.23 8.04
CA TYR A 10 -15.11 7.36 8.90
C TYR A 10 -16.59 7.80 8.90
N ARG A 11 -16.88 9.10 9.02
CA ARG A 11 -18.26 9.64 8.97
C ARG A 11 -18.86 9.57 7.56
N THR A 12 -18.05 9.69 6.52
CA THR A 12 -18.50 9.65 5.13
C THR A 12 -18.88 8.23 4.68
N TRP A 13 -18.15 7.20 5.13
CA TRP A 13 -18.35 5.81 4.71
C TRP A 13 -19.80 5.32 4.83
N PRO A 14 -20.50 5.44 5.97
CA PRO A 14 -21.88 4.97 6.10
C PRO A 14 -22.85 5.72 5.18
N ILE A 15 -22.62 7.01 4.92
CA ILE A 15 -23.46 7.79 4.00
C ILE A 15 -23.36 7.22 2.58
N LEU A 16 -22.14 6.94 2.11
CA LEU A 16 -21.94 6.40 0.77
C LEU A 16 -22.45 4.98 0.62
N THR A 17 -22.27 4.13 1.62
CA THR A 17 -22.80 2.76 1.59
C THR A 17 -24.33 2.74 1.66
N GLU A 18 -24.96 3.70 2.32
CA GLU A 18 -26.40 3.90 2.30
C GLU A 18 -26.89 4.40 0.93
N CYS A 19 -26.19 5.35 0.29
CA CYS A 19 -26.47 5.76 -1.08
C CYS A 19 -26.38 4.59 -2.04
N ALA A 20 -25.35 3.74 -1.92
CA ALA A 20 -25.21 2.54 -2.74
C ALA A 20 -26.39 1.58 -2.56
N ALA A 21 -26.80 1.31 -1.33
CA ALA A 21 -27.95 0.44 -1.01
C ALA A 21 -29.28 0.96 -1.59
N ARG A 22 -29.41 2.29 -1.73
CA ARG A 22 -30.60 2.96 -2.32
C ARG A 22 -30.48 3.19 -3.82
N SER A 23 -29.40 2.76 -4.47
CA SER A 23 -29.08 3.03 -5.87
C SER A 23 -29.17 4.52 -6.20
N SER A 24 -28.60 5.36 -5.37
CA SER A 24 -28.64 6.82 -5.48
C SER A 24 -27.23 7.42 -5.42
N THR A 25 -27.11 8.61 -6.00
CA THR A 25 -25.90 9.45 -5.91
C THR A 25 -26.13 10.56 -4.87
N ILE A 26 -25.05 11.25 -4.49
CA ILE A 26 -25.06 12.39 -3.58
C ILE A 26 -24.17 13.49 -4.15
N SER A 27 -24.59 14.75 -4.02
CA SER A 27 -23.76 15.87 -4.45
C SER A 27 -22.66 16.20 -3.44
N TYR A 28 -21.59 16.88 -3.89
CA TYR A 28 -20.53 17.38 -3.01
C TYR A 28 -21.08 18.33 -1.93
N GLY A 29 -22.15 19.09 -2.23
CA GLY A 29 -22.80 19.98 -1.28
C GLY A 29 -23.51 19.20 -0.18
N GLU A 30 -24.44 18.32 -0.55
CA GLU A 30 -25.20 17.49 0.40
C GLU A 30 -24.30 16.66 1.30
N LEU A 31 -23.24 16.05 0.73
CA LEU A 31 -22.26 15.31 1.54
C LEU A 31 -21.52 16.23 2.50
N GLY A 32 -21.14 17.42 2.02
CA GLY A 32 -20.47 18.43 2.86
C GLY A 32 -21.33 18.83 4.04
N ASP A 33 -22.61 19.13 3.81
CA ASP A 33 -23.58 19.50 4.84
C ASP A 33 -23.79 18.36 5.85
N ALA A 34 -23.91 17.11 5.36
CA ALA A 34 -24.13 15.93 6.19
C ALA A 34 -22.99 15.67 7.20
N ILE A 35 -21.74 15.98 6.81
CA ILE A 35 -20.58 15.75 7.69
C ILE A 35 -20.01 17.04 8.30
N GLY A 36 -20.65 18.21 8.06
CA GLY A 36 -20.21 19.51 8.59
C GLY A 36 -18.90 20.00 7.99
N VAL A 37 -18.69 19.80 6.67
CA VAL A 37 -17.44 20.13 5.96
C VAL A 37 -17.75 20.88 4.68
N HIS A 38 -17.03 21.97 4.42
CA HIS A 38 -17.22 22.72 3.17
C HIS A 38 -16.95 21.82 1.93
N HIS A 39 -17.82 21.89 0.93
CA HIS A 39 -17.78 21.02 -0.27
C HIS A 39 -16.40 20.92 -0.96
N ARG A 40 -15.61 22.02 -0.98
CA ARG A 40 -14.25 22.01 -1.54
C ARG A 40 -13.26 21.13 -0.80
N ALA A 41 -13.52 20.84 0.48
CA ALA A 41 -12.66 19.98 1.30
C ALA A 41 -12.99 18.49 1.15
N ILE A 42 -14.14 18.15 0.57
CA ILE A 42 -14.58 16.76 0.36
C ILE A 42 -13.54 15.94 -0.43
N ARG A 43 -12.88 16.53 -1.43
CA ARG A 43 -11.85 15.85 -2.22
C ARG A 43 -10.75 15.18 -1.37
N PHE A 44 -10.35 15.79 -0.25
CA PHE A 44 -9.32 15.25 0.63
C PHE A 44 -9.80 14.02 1.40
N ILE A 45 -11.09 13.96 1.68
CA ILE A 45 -11.75 12.82 2.34
C ILE A 45 -11.90 11.67 1.36
N LEU A 46 -12.39 11.97 0.14
CA LEU A 46 -12.62 10.98 -0.91
C LEU A 46 -11.35 10.27 -1.35
N HIS A 47 -10.21 10.94 -1.30
CA HIS A 47 -8.91 10.32 -1.59
C HIS A 47 -8.66 9.08 -0.73
N HIS A 48 -8.95 9.13 0.57
CA HIS A 48 -8.77 7.98 1.47
C HIS A 48 -9.73 6.84 1.15
N ILE A 49 -11.00 7.15 0.85
CA ILE A 49 -12.01 6.15 0.51
C ILE A 49 -11.69 5.51 -0.85
N GLN A 50 -11.32 6.31 -1.85
CA GLN A 50 -10.95 5.84 -3.17
C GLN A 50 -9.71 4.93 -3.12
N ASN A 51 -8.66 5.35 -2.44
CA ASN A 51 -7.46 4.52 -2.27
C ASN A 51 -7.79 3.20 -1.57
N TYR A 52 -8.61 3.24 -0.52
CA TYR A 52 -9.03 2.02 0.15
C TYR A 52 -9.78 1.09 -0.81
N CYS A 53 -10.74 1.57 -1.59
CA CYS A 53 -11.49 0.75 -2.52
C CYS A 53 -10.57 0.13 -3.60
N ILE A 54 -9.61 0.90 -4.13
CA ILE A 54 -8.63 0.41 -5.11
C ILE A 54 -7.77 -0.71 -4.49
N GLU A 55 -7.15 -0.46 -3.33
CA GLU A 55 -6.26 -1.42 -2.66
C GLU A 55 -7.00 -2.68 -2.19
N ALA A 56 -8.25 -2.54 -1.79
CA ALA A 56 -9.09 -3.66 -1.34
C ALA A 56 -9.79 -4.39 -2.50
N ASN A 57 -9.59 -3.93 -3.75
CA ASN A 57 -10.29 -4.44 -4.94
C ASN A 57 -11.81 -4.41 -4.79
N LEU A 58 -12.34 -3.31 -4.25
CA LEU A 58 -13.77 -3.04 -4.08
C LEU A 58 -14.29 -2.16 -5.22
N PRO A 59 -15.60 -2.20 -5.53
CA PRO A 59 -16.22 -1.26 -6.44
C PRO A 59 -15.93 0.20 -6.05
N PRO A 60 -15.86 1.13 -7.01
CA PRO A 60 -15.42 2.51 -6.79
C PRO A 60 -16.46 3.35 -6.05
N LEU A 61 -16.63 3.14 -4.75
CA LEU A 61 -17.69 3.74 -3.92
C LEU A 61 -17.77 5.28 -4.06
N THR A 62 -16.66 5.95 -4.33
CA THR A 62 -16.60 7.40 -4.52
C THR A 62 -17.21 7.87 -5.86
N ILE A 63 -17.58 6.96 -6.76
CA ILE A 63 -18.33 7.27 -8.00
C ILE A 63 -19.70 7.87 -7.70
N LEU A 64 -20.26 7.60 -6.52
CA LEU A 64 -21.56 8.09 -6.07
C LEU A 64 -21.59 9.59 -5.81
N ILE A 65 -20.42 10.24 -5.66
CA ILE A 65 -20.34 11.67 -5.36
C ILE A 65 -20.23 12.44 -6.68
N VAL A 66 -21.27 13.19 -7.00
CA VAL A 66 -21.40 13.87 -8.28
C VAL A 66 -21.43 15.40 -8.14
N ASN A 67 -20.98 16.08 -9.18
CA ASN A 67 -21.09 17.52 -9.35
C ASN A 67 -22.43 17.90 -9.99
N SER A 68 -22.63 19.17 -10.33
CA SER A 68 -23.84 19.67 -10.99
C SER A 68 -24.10 19.09 -12.39
N SER A 69 -23.11 18.46 -13.02
CA SER A 69 -23.29 17.76 -14.30
C SER A 69 -23.67 16.28 -14.13
N GLY A 70 -23.82 15.81 -12.89
CA GLY A 70 -24.14 14.40 -12.59
C GLY A 70 -22.94 13.44 -12.68
N LEU A 71 -21.71 13.96 -12.78
CA LEU A 71 -20.48 13.17 -12.89
C LEU A 71 -19.54 13.41 -11.69
N PRO A 72 -18.68 12.47 -11.35
CA PRO A 72 -17.62 12.67 -10.38
C PRO A 72 -16.70 13.84 -10.77
N GLY A 73 -16.03 14.43 -9.77
CA GLY A 73 -15.05 15.50 -10.02
C GLY A 73 -13.72 14.96 -10.58
N ALA A 74 -12.86 15.89 -11.08
CA ALA A 74 -11.59 15.58 -11.75
C ALA A 74 -10.57 14.76 -10.91
N GLY A 75 -10.76 14.64 -9.60
CA GLY A 75 -9.91 13.78 -8.73
C GLY A 75 -10.34 12.31 -8.67
N PHE A 76 -11.41 11.94 -9.36
CA PHE A 76 -11.85 10.55 -9.45
C PHE A 76 -11.03 9.80 -10.49
N ILE A 77 -10.39 8.69 -10.07
CA ILE A 77 -9.52 7.85 -10.92
C ILE A 77 -9.80 6.35 -10.78
N ALA A 78 -10.82 6.00 -9.99
CA ALA A 78 -11.07 4.60 -9.63
C ALA A 78 -11.86 3.82 -10.68
N HIS A 79 -12.39 4.49 -11.70
CA HIS A 79 -13.13 3.89 -12.81
C HIS A 79 -13.11 4.83 -14.03
N ASP A 80 -13.24 4.25 -15.22
CA ASP A 80 -13.36 5.03 -16.46
C ASP A 80 -14.72 5.73 -16.53
N LEU A 81 -14.72 7.05 -16.74
CA LEU A 81 -15.96 7.83 -16.84
C LEU A 81 -16.70 7.63 -18.16
N ASP A 82 -16.03 7.09 -19.18
CA ASP A 82 -16.71 6.69 -20.43
C ASP A 82 -17.63 5.49 -20.20
N ASP A 83 -17.40 4.72 -19.13
CA ASP A 83 -18.24 3.60 -18.69
C ASP A 83 -18.89 3.85 -17.32
N PHE A 84 -19.30 5.10 -17.07
CA PHE A 84 -19.81 5.57 -15.79
C PHE A 84 -20.99 4.74 -15.26
N GLN A 85 -21.95 4.37 -16.14
CA GLN A 85 -23.11 3.59 -15.73
C GLN A 85 -22.71 2.21 -15.20
N HIS A 86 -21.79 1.53 -15.86
CA HIS A 86 -21.29 0.23 -15.39
C HIS A 86 -20.58 0.36 -14.03
N GLY A 87 -19.82 1.45 -13.83
CA GLY A 87 -19.22 1.75 -12.52
C GLY A 87 -20.28 1.90 -11.42
N LEU A 88 -21.39 2.60 -11.68
CA LEU A 88 -22.52 2.70 -10.75
C LEU A 88 -23.15 1.33 -10.48
N ASP A 89 -23.39 0.54 -11.53
CA ASP A 89 -24.03 -0.78 -11.41
C ASP A 89 -23.19 -1.72 -10.55
N THR A 90 -21.85 -1.68 -10.65
CA THR A 90 -20.96 -2.47 -9.78
C THR A 90 -21.07 -2.05 -8.32
N VAL A 91 -21.22 -0.75 -8.04
CA VAL A 91 -21.36 -0.23 -6.67
C VAL A 91 -22.73 -0.59 -6.10
N TYR A 92 -23.80 -0.46 -6.88
CA TYR A 92 -25.16 -0.80 -6.45
C TYR A 92 -25.37 -2.30 -6.27
N GLY A 93 -24.69 -3.13 -7.08
CA GLY A 93 -24.78 -4.59 -7.00
C GLY A 93 -24.05 -5.22 -5.82
N LYS A 94 -23.18 -4.45 -5.14
CA LYS A 94 -22.43 -4.97 -3.98
C LYS A 94 -23.24 -4.84 -2.68
N ASN A 95 -23.24 -5.90 -1.88
CA ASN A 95 -23.75 -5.85 -0.49
C ASN A 95 -22.75 -5.14 0.42
N TRP A 96 -22.94 -3.84 0.63
CA TRP A 96 -22.06 -3.02 1.48
C TRP A 96 -22.28 -3.24 2.99
N SER A 97 -23.35 -3.90 3.41
CA SER A 97 -23.59 -4.18 4.84
C SER A 97 -22.58 -5.19 5.42
N GLU A 98 -21.93 -5.97 4.56
CA GLU A 98 -20.86 -6.89 4.93
C GLU A 98 -19.48 -6.21 5.09
N GLU A 99 -19.34 -4.98 4.57
CA GLU A 99 -18.09 -4.24 4.66
C GLU A 99 -18.05 -3.38 5.92
N GLN A 100 -17.18 -3.75 6.84
CA GLN A 100 -16.94 -2.93 8.02
C GLN A 100 -16.30 -1.59 7.60
N ASN A 101 -16.66 -0.51 8.32
CA ASN A 101 -16.04 0.78 8.09
C ASN A 101 -14.51 0.70 8.32
N PRO A 102 -13.69 0.90 7.26
CA PRO A 102 -12.24 0.66 7.35
C PRO A 102 -11.50 1.71 8.19
N PHE A 103 -12.14 2.85 8.46
CA PHE A 103 -11.56 4.01 9.15
C PHE A 103 -11.89 4.03 10.64
N GLY A 104 -12.43 2.93 11.21
CA GLY A 104 -12.86 2.86 12.62
C GLY A 104 -11.75 3.16 13.64
N PHE A 105 -10.48 2.93 13.29
CA PHE A 105 -9.34 3.25 14.17
C PHE A 105 -9.23 4.74 14.51
N SER A 106 -9.75 5.62 13.65
CA SER A 106 -9.76 7.08 13.89
C SER A 106 -10.55 7.51 15.11
N GLN A 107 -11.47 6.65 15.59
CA GLN A 107 -12.28 6.91 16.80
C GLN A 107 -11.43 6.92 18.08
N ASN A 108 -10.22 6.35 18.02
CA ASN A 108 -9.23 6.39 19.09
C ASN A 108 -8.27 7.59 18.99
N GLY A 109 -8.51 8.52 18.04
CA GLY A 109 -7.64 9.66 17.76
C GLY A 109 -6.50 9.35 16.78
N ASP A 110 -6.40 8.11 16.28
CA ASP A 110 -5.37 7.72 15.31
C ASP A 110 -5.63 8.37 13.93
N SER A 111 -4.54 8.66 13.23
CA SER A 111 -4.50 9.06 11.82
C SER A 111 -3.53 8.17 11.06
N MET A 112 -3.58 8.16 9.72
CA MET A 112 -2.59 7.43 8.92
C MET A 112 -1.17 7.87 9.26
N ASP A 113 -0.93 9.18 9.34
CA ASP A 113 0.40 9.74 9.63
C ASP A 113 0.90 9.39 11.03
N SER A 114 0.02 9.41 12.06
CA SER A 114 0.40 9.00 13.43
C SER A 114 0.78 7.53 13.48
N LEU A 115 0.03 6.65 12.82
CA LEU A 115 0.31 5.21 12.77
C LEU A 115 1.59 4.89 11.98
N VAL A 116 1.80 5.55 10.83
CA VAL A 116 3.05 5.44 10.05
C VAL A 116 4.24 5.91 10.87
N THR A 117 4.09 7.01 11.60
CA THR A 117 5.15 7.55 12.46
C THR A 117 5.48 6.57 13.59
N GLU A 118 4.47 6.00 14.22
CA GLU A 118 4.62 4.98 15.27
C GLU A 118 5.36 3.73 14.74
N LEU A 119 4.99 3.21 13.55
CA LEU A 119 5.67 2.07 12.92
C LEU A 119 7.16 2.34 12.62
N VAL A 120 7.49 3.56 12.22
CA VAL A 120 8.89 3.94 11.92
C VAL A 120 9.67 4.25 13.19
N GLN A 121 9.06 4.86 14.20
CA GLN A 121 9.73 5.14 15.47
C GLN A 121 9.94 3.88 16.30
N GLU A 122 8.97 2.96 16.29
CA GLU A 122 9.00 1.73 17.08
C GLU A 122 8.44 0.54 16.27
N PRO A 123 9.28 -0.16 15.49
CA PRO A 123 8.85 -1.31 14.67
C PRO A 123 8.17 -2.44 15.46
N SER A 124 8.45 -2.55 16.76
CA SER A 124 7.82 -3.54 17.65
C SER A 124 6.33 -3.26 17.91
N SER A 125 5.85 -2.02 17.68
CA SER A 125 4.43 -1.63 17.80
C SER A 125 3.54 -2.24 16.69
N SER A 126 4.13 -2.91 15.70
CA SER A 126 3.43 -3.50 14.56
C SER A 126 2.24 -4.39 14.94
N LYS A 127 2.35 -5.16 16.04
CA LYS A 127 1.28 -6.02 16.55
C LYS A 127 0.09 -5.22 17.09
N GLU A 128 0.37 -4.19 17.86
CA GLU A 128 -0.65 -3.30 18.44
C GLU A 128 -1.39 -2.54 17.36
N ILE A 129 -0.67 -1.96 16.39
CA ILE A 129 -1.24 -1.26 15.24
C ILE A 129 -2.07 -2.24 14.40
N TYR A 130 -1.57 -3.45 14.15
CA TYR A 130 -2.31 -4.48 13.45
C TYR A 130 -3.64 -4.82 14.13
N SER A 131 -3.69 -4.81 15.46
CA SER A 131 -4.92 -5.06 16.22
C SER A 131 -5.92 -3.90 16.17
N ARG A 132 -5.41 -2.65 16.12
CA ARG A 132 -6.24 -1.43 16.02
C ARG A 132 -6.86 -1.26 14.62
N VAL A 133 -6.09 -1.51 13.57
CA VAL A 133 -6.55 -1.35 12.18
C VAL A 133 -7.12 -2.66 11.67
N LYS A 134 -8.44 -2.79 11.59
CA LYS A 134 -9.10 -4.04 11.18
C LYS A 134 -9.03 -4.30 9.67
N SER A 135 -9.06 -3.25 8.87
CA SER A 135 -9.06 -3.34 7.41
C SER A 135 -7.71 -3.80 6.85
N ARG A 136 -7.74 -4.83 6.00
CA ARG A 136 -6.54 -5.32 5.29
C ARG A 136 -5.97 -4.25 4.35
N GLY A 137 -6.83 -3.56 3.59
CA GLY A 137 -6.42 -2.52 2.66
C GLY A 137 -5.69 -1.38 3.37
N ILE A 138 -6.24 -0.87 4.49
CA ILE A 138 -5.57 0.16 5.29
C ILE A 138 -4.23 -0.32 5.84
N ARG A 139 -4.12 -1.58 6.27
CA ARG A 139 -2.85 -2.17 6.72
C ARG A 139 -1.80 -2.17 5.60
N GLN A 140 -2.20 -2.48 4.37
CA GLN A 140 -1.28 -2.45 3.21
C GLN A 140 -0.81 -1.03 2.90
N ILE A 141 -1.70 -0.04 2.98
CA ILE A 141 -1.34 1.39 2.81
C ILE A 141 -0.36 1.82 3.91
N LEU A 142 -0.65 1.51 5.17
CA LEU A 142 0.23 1.83 6.30
C LEU A 142 1.63 1.22 6.13
N PHE A 143 1.71 -0.04 5.75
CA PHE A 143 2.98 -0.71 5.50
C PHE A 143 3.76 -0.06 4.36
N ARG A 144 3.08 0.27 3.25
CA ARG A 144 3.68 0.96 2.12
C ARG A 144 4.21 2.33 2.52
N ASP A 145 3.42 3.14 3.22
CA ASP A 145 3.81 4.49 3.63
C ASP A 145 4.96 4.46 4.65
N ALA A 146 4.96 3.48 5.55
CA ALA A 146 6.07 3.27 6.49
C ALA A 146 7.38 2.90 5.75
N LEU A 147 7.33 2.05 4.73
CA LEU A 147 8.50 1.73 3.91
C LEU A 147 8.97 2.92 3.07
N ILE A 148 8.05 3.68 2.47
CA ILE A 148 8.40 4.93 1.74
C ILE A 148 9.17 5.87 2.67
N LYS A 149 8.71 6.04 3.92
CA LYS A 149 9.38 6.87 4.91
C LYS A 149 10.73 6.29 5.33
N ALA A 150 10.80 4.99 5.63
CA ALA A 150 12.02 4.31 6.06
C ALA A 150 13.14 4.36 5.01
N TYR A 151 12.80 4.15 3.72
CA TYR A 151 13.75 4.16 2.60
C TYR A 151 13.94 5.54 1.96
N SER A 152 13.39 6.61 2.55
CA SER A 152 13.47 7.98 1.99
C SER A 152 13.01 8.06 0.53
N SER A 153 11.91 7.37 0.21
CA SER A 153 11.29 7.31 -1.13
C SER A 153 12.24 6.79 -2.22
N ARG A 154 13.11 5.83 -1.93
CA ARG A 154 14.07 5.25 -2.89
C ARG A 154 13.97 3.74 -2.93
N CYS A 155 14.00 3.19 -4.15
CA CYS A 155 14.13 1.75 -4.37
C CYS A 155 15.41 1.22 -3.73
N ALA A 156 15.31 0.14 -2.96
CA ALA A 156 16.44 -0.47 -2.26
C ALA A 156 17.55 -0.99 -3.21
N PHE A 157 17.24 -1.34 -4.45
CA PHE A 157 18.20 -1.91 -5.39
C PHE A 157 18.78 -0.90 -6.38
N THR A 158 18.03 0.12 -6.79
CA THR A 158 18.42 1.04 -7.84
C THR A 158 18.33 2.51 -7.46
N GLU A 159 17.85 2.83 -6.26
CA GLU A 159 17.59 4.20 -5.80
C GLU A 159 16.62 5.02 -6.66
N ILE A 160 15.88 4.39 -7.59
CA ILE A 160 14.79 5.04 -8.32
C ILE A 160 13.83 5.64 -7.29
N SER A 161 13.45 6.92 -7.49
CA SER A 161 12.64 7.72 -6.55
C SER A 161 11.28 8.16 -7.13
N MET A 162 10.87 7.64 -8.28
CA MET A 162 9.54 7.89 -8.85
C MET A 162 8.50 7.10 -8.04
N LEU A 163 7.75 7.79 -7.17
CA LEU A 163 6.81 7.19 -6.21
C LEU A 163 5.80 6.25 -6.84
N ASP A 164 5.32 6.56 -8.06
CA ASP A 164 4.35 5.74 -8.79
C ASP A 164 4.92 4.38 -9.23
N SER A 165 6.24 4.25 -9.25
CA SER A 165 6.93 3.00 -9.58
C SER A 165 7.35 2.20 -8.35
N LEU A 166 7.21 2.75 -7.12
CA LEU A 166 7.67 2.12 -5.89
C LEU A 166 6.57 1.30 -5.23
N GLU A 167 6.91 0.10 -4.83
CA GLU A 167 6.04 -0.87 -4.17
C GLU A 167 6.65 -1.39 -2.87
N ALA A 168 5.78 -1.65 -1.89
CA ALA A 168 6.16 -2.28 -0.64
C ALA A 168 6.22 -3.80 -0.82
N CYS A 169 7.41 -4.35 -0.85
CA CYS A 169 7.65 -5.78 -0.96
C CYS A 169 7.81 -6.40 0.44
N HIS A 170 6.98 -7.39 0.79
CA HIS A 170 7.20 -8.20 1.99
C HIS A 170 8.32 -9.21 1.76
N ILE A 171 9.27 -9.30 2.70
CA ILE A 171 10.34 -10.32 2.66
C ILE A 171 9.73 -11.70 2.86
N ILE A 172 8.94 -11.90 3.92
CA ILE A 172 8.09 -13.08 4.07
C ILE A 172 6.72 -12.73 3.48
N PRO A 173 6.20 -13.47 2.48
CA PRO A 173 4.91 -13.18 1.85
C PRO A 173 3.78 -13.04 2.89
N TRP A 174 2.85 -12.12 2.66
CA TRP A 174 1.72 -11.85 3.57
C TRP A 174 0.98 -13.11 4.03
N SER A 175 0.80 -14.07 3.14
CA SER A 175 0.12 -15.35 3.43
C SER A 175 0.87 -16.24 4.42
N GLN A 176 2.18 -16.05 4.57
CA GLN A 176 3.07 -16.83 5.42
C GLN A 176 3.47 -16.08 6.70
N THR A 177 3.04 -14.81 6.86
CA THR A 177 3.37 -13.97 8.01
C THR A 177 2.35 -14.11 9.12
N LYS A 178 2.81 -14.02 10.36
CA LYS A 178 1.96 -13.83 11.54
C LYS A 178 1.46 -12.37 11.61
N PRO A 179 0.34 -12.11 12.32
CA PRO A 179 -0.19 -10.75 12.46
C PRO A 179 0.84 -9.70 12.87
N GLU A 180 1.69 -10.00 13.82
CA GLU A 180 2.75 -9.11 14.33
C GLU A 180 3.85 -8.76 13.32
N GLN A 181 4.00 -9.59 12.27
CA GLN A 181 5.03 -9.41 11.25
C GLN A 181 4.54 -8.62 10.02
N ARG A 182 3.21 -8.47 9.88
CA ARG A 182 2.60 -7.91 8.66
C ARG A 182 2.80 -6.42 8.50
N LEU A 183 2.95 -5.69 9.60
CA LEU A 183 3.22 -4.26 9.61
C LEU A 183 4.65 -3.95 10.06
N ASP A 184 5.45 -4.96 10.39
CA ASP A 184 6.84 -4.76 10.78
C ASP A 184 7.65 -4.30 9.56
N VAL A 185 8.13 -3.06 9.59
CA VAL A 185 8.93 -2.45 8.51
C VAL A 185 10.20 -3.25 8.20
N ARG A 186 10.72 -4.01 9.19
CA ARG A 186 11.90 -4.87 9.02
C ARG A 186 11.60 -6.14 8.21
N ASN A 187 10.31 -6.46 8.02
CA ASN A 187 9.83 -7.50 7.08
C ASN A 187 9.53 -6.93 5.70
N GLY A 188 10.08 -5.77 5.37
CA GLY A 188 9.78 -5.09 4.12
C GLY A 188 10.99 -4.49 3.43
N ILE A 189 10.89 -4.41 2.11
CA ILE A 189 11.84 -3.73 1.23
C ILE A 189 11.05 -2.85 0.27
N LEU A 190 11.46 -1.58 0.10
CA LEU A 190 10.88 -0.71 -0.91
C LEU A 190 11.56 -0.96 -2.25
N LEU A 191 10.83 -1.49 -3.21
CA LEU A 191 11.35 -1.83 -4.55
C LEU A 191 10.58 -1.10 -5.64
N ASN A 192 11.19 -0.90 -6.80
CA ASN A 192 10.41 -0.59 -8.00
C ASN A 192 9.68 -1.85 -8.49
N ARG A 193 8.63 -1.69 -9.31
CA ARG A 193 7.80 -2.79 -9.83
C ARG A 193 8.59 -3.91 -10.49
N PHE A 194 9.63 -3.57 -11.26
CA PHE A 194 10.45 -4.57 -11.93
C PHE A 194 11.17 -5.48 -10.93
N HIS A 195 11.79 -4.89 -9.91
CA HIS A 195 12.49 -5.68 -8.88
C HIS A 195 11.55 -6.41 -7.94
N HIS A 196 10.38 -5.83 -7.63
CA HIS A 196 9.35 -6.51 -6.85
C HIS A 196 8.91 -7.80 -7.55
N ALA A 197 8.59 -7.73 -8.84
CA ALA A 197 8.23 -8.91 -9.63
C ALA A 197 9.34 -9.97 -9.67
N LEU A 198 10.61 -9.57 -9.74
CA LEU A 198 11.75 -10.50 -9.70
C LEU A 198 11.95 -11.10 -8.30
N PHE A 199 11.68 -10.35 -7.24
CA PHE A 199 11.77 -10.82 -5.86
C PHE A 199 10.71 -11.87 -5.58
N ASP A 200 9.46 -11.62 -5.94
CA ASP A 200 8.35 -12.57 -5.83
C ASP A 200 8.57 -13.84 -6.67
N ALA A 201 9.20 -13.70 -7.84
CA ALA A 201 9.55 -14.82 -8.71
C ALA A 201 10.80 -15.61 -8.25
N ALA A 202 11.37 -15.31 -7.08
CA ALA A 202 12.61 -15.88 -6.56
C ALA A 202 13.79 -15.77 -7.54
N ARG A 203 13.84 -14.67 -8.33
CA ARG A 203 14.91 -14.36 -9.28
C ARG A 203 15.99 -13.47 -8.66
N ILE A 204 15.61 -12.64 -7.71
CA ILE A 204 16.48 -11.75 -6.96
C ILE A 204 16.15 -11.88 -5.47
N THR A 205 17.14 -11.80 -4.62
CA THR A 205 17.00 -11.76 -3.15
C THR A 205 18.10 -10.92 -2.53
N ILE A 206 18.17 -10.89 -1.21
CA ILE A 206 19.24 -10.25 -0.45
C ILE A 206 19.88 -11.24 0.54
N THR A 207 21.16 -11.09 0.82
CA THR A 207 21.80 -11.81 1.93
C THR A 207 21.48 -11.19 3.28
N THR A 208 21.74 -11.88 4.38
CA THR A 208 21.66 -11.33 5.74
C THR A 208 22.60 -10.13 5.97
N ASN A 209 23.63 -9.97 5.11
CA ASN A 209 24.51 -8.81 5.08
C ASN A 209 24.04 -7.73 4.10
N HIS A 210 22.77 -7.78 3.67
CA HIS A 210 22.11 -6.82 2.79
C HIS A 210 22.79 -6.62 1.43
N ARG A 211 23.35 -7.69 0.85
CA ARG A 211 23.85 -7.72 -0.53
C ARG A 211 22.84 -8.34 -1.45
N ILE A 212 22.69 -7.76 -2.63
CA ILE A 212 21.75 -8.23 -3.67
C ILE A 212 22.29 -9.50 -4.31
N VAL A 213 21.43 -10.50 -4.50
CA VAL A 213 21.77 -11.75 -5.17
C VAL A 213 20.80 -12.01 -6.31
N PHE A 214 21.30 -12.09 -7.52
CA PHE A 214 20.52 -12.41 -8.72
C PHE A 214 20.80 -13.85 -9.18
N ARG A 215 19.73 -14.59 -9.46
CA ARG A 215 19.80 -15.97 -9.98
C ARG A 215 19.62 -15.97 -11.50
N THR A 216 20.70 -16.19 -12.24
CA THR A 216 20.69 -16.31 -13.69
C THR A 216 20.09 -17.64 -14.11
N ARG A 217 19.30 -17.66 -15.20
CA ARG A 217 18.75 -18.85 -15.85
C ARG A 217 19.30 -19.00 -17.26
N LYS A 218 19.30 -20.22 -17.82
CA LYS A 218 19.81 -20.48 -19.18
C LYS A 218 19.17 -19.60 -20.26
N LYS A 219 17.90 -19.24 -20.10
CA LYS A 219 17.14 -18.38 -21.03
C LYS A 219 17.47 -16.86 -20.88
N ASP A 220 18.27 -16.46 -19.92
CA ASP A 220 18.64 -15.06 -19.71
C ASP A 220 19.84 -14.62 -20.54
N LYS A 221 20.27 -15.43 -21.55
CA LYS A 221 21.46 -15.15 -22.37
C LYS A 221 21.30 -13.94 -23.30
N ASP A 222 20.05 -13.61 -23.67
CA ASP A 222 19.73 -12.57 -24.65
C ASP A 222 18.99 -11.37 -24.03
N ILE A 223 19.23 -11.09 -22.73
CA ILE A 223 18.67 -9.91 -22.09
C ILE A 223 19.35 -8.63 -22.58
N SER A 224 18.58 -7.54 -22.67
CA SER A 224 19.10 -6.23 -23.09
C SER A 224 20.13 -5.68 -22.10
N SER A 225 20.93 -4.70 -22.56
CA SER A 225 21.89 -4.01 -21.68
C SER A 225 21.22 -3.35 -20.48
N ILE A 226 19.98 -2.86 -20.63
CA ILE A 226 19.20 -2.27 -19.52
C ILE A 226 18.84 -3.35 -18.50
N GLU A 227 18.32 -4.48 -18.96
CA GLU A 227 18.00 -5.60 -18.06
C GLU A 227 19.24 -6.13 -17.36
N HIS A 228 20.36 -6.23 -18.08
CA HIS A 228 21.63 -6.64 -17.48
C HIS A 228 22.07 -5.70 -16.36
N ASN A 229 21.96 -4.38 -16.56
CA ASN A 229 22.28 -3.37 -15.54
C ASN A 229 21.33 -3.44 -14.32
N LEU A 230 20.06 -3.78 -14.55
CA LEU A 230 19.05 -3.90 -13.51
C LEU A 230 19.04 -5.28 -12.83
N THR A 231 19.88 -6.22 -13.22
CA THR A 231 19.89 -7.59 -12.68
C THR A 231 21.30 -8.10 -12.38
N VAL A 232 22.01 -8.55 -13.40
CA VAL A 232 23.34 -9.19 -13.26
C VAL A 232 24.35 -8.24 -12.62
N ASN A 233 24.38 -6.97 -13.03
CA ASN A 233 25.32 -5.97 -12.49
C ASN A 233 25.01 -5.58 -11.03
N LEU A 234 23.81 -5.87 -10.53
CA LEU A 234 23.48 -5.65 -9.13
C LEU A 234 23.97 -6.79 -8.22
N HIS A 235 24.30 -7.95 -8.81
CA HIS A 235 24.74 -9.11 -8.01
C HIS A 235 25.98 -8.78 -7.19
N GLY A 236 25.94 -9.02 -5.88
CA GLY A 236 27.01 -8.73 -4.93
C GLY A 236 27.06 -7.29 -4.43
N SER A 237 26.36 -6.35 -5.05
CA SER A 237 26.32 -4.97 -4.56
C SER A 237 25.53 -4.84 -3.27
N LYS A 238 25.86 -3.82 -2.46
CA LYS A 238 25.05 -3.47 -1.29
C LYS A 238 23.77 -2.80 -1.73
N MET A 239 22.64 -3.16 -1.11
CA MET A 239 21.40 -2.44 -1.32
C MET A 239 21.40 -1.09 -0.60
N HIS A 240 20.61 -0.13 -1.11
CA HIS A 240 20.25 1.07 -0.37
C HIS A 240 19.40 0.67 0.83
N MET A 241 19.72 1.17 2.03
CA MET A 241 19.07 0.79 3.27
C MET A 241 18.50 1.99 4.02
N PRO A 242 17.52 1.76 4.90
CA PRO A 242 17.12 2.75 5.88
C PRO A 242 18.32 3.28 6.66
N ARG A 243 18.34 4.59 6.89
CA ARG A 243 19.43 5.23 7.69
C ARG A 243 19.47 4.68 9.10
N GLU A 244 18.29 4.55 9.74
CA GLU A 244 18.17 4.01 11.08
C GLU A 244 18.28 2.50 11.06
N GLU A 245 19.21 1.96 11.83
CA GLU A 245 19.51 0.52 11.86
C GLU A 245 18.31 -0.33 12.27
N LYS A 246 17.51 0.17 13.23
CA LYS A 246 16.29 -0.51 13.71
C LYS A 246 15.21 -0.72 12.64
N LEU A 247 15.29 -0.04 11.48
CA LEU A 247 14.35 -0.14 10.37
C LEU A 247 14.85 -1.06 9.24
N ARG A 248 16.09 -1.53 9.33
CA ARG A 248 16.68 -2.39 8.29
C ARG A 248 16.07 -3.77 8.27
N PRO A 249 16.02 -4.44 7.11
CA PRO A 249 15.56 -5.82 7.00
C PRO A 249 16.19 -6.72 8.05
N HIS A 250 15.35 -7.43 8.83
CA HIS A 250 15.86 -8.25 9.91
C HIS A 250 16.38 -9.59 9.36
N PRO A 251 17.57 -10.07 9.79
CA PRO A 251 18.16 -11.31 9.28
C PRO A 251 17.23 -12.51 9.34
N SER A 252 16.44 -12.67 10.41
CA SER A 252 15.51 -13.79 10.55
C SER A 252 14.40 -13.81 9.50
N TYR A 253 13.96 -12.64 8.98
CA TYR A 253 12.99 -12.56 7.88
C TYR A 253 13.64 -12.98 6.55
N ILE A 254 14.90 -12.58 6.34
CA ILE A 254 15.68 -12.97 5.16
C ILE A 254 15.93 -14.48 5.14
N GLU A 255 16.35 -15.06 6.25
CA GLU A 255 16.55 -16.50 6.41
C GLU A 255 15.28 -17.28 6.13
N LYS A 256 14.14 -16.81 6.69
CA LYS A 256 12.84 -17.44 6.44
C LYS A 256 12.39 -17.33 5.00
N HIS A 257 12.64 -16.21 4.33
CA HIS A 257 12.41 -16.04 2.89
C HIS A 257 13.24 -17.07 2.07
N HIS A 258 14.52 -17.27 2.43
CA HIS A 258 15.37 -18.25 1.77
C HIS A 258 14.84 -19.67 1.92
N GLU A 259 14.41 -20.07 3.13
CA GLU A 259 13.79 -21.37 3.38
C GLU A 259 12.54 -21.57 2.50
N LEU A 260 11.64 -20.58 2.44
CA LEU A 260 10.39 -20.65 1.71
C LEU A 260 10.57 -20.75 0.20
N LEU A 261 11.61 -20.11 -0.35
CA LEU A 261 11.84 -20.01 -1.81
C LEU A 261 13.00 -20.86 -2.33
N GLY A 262 13.58 -21.72 -1.48
CA GLY A 262 14.66 -22.64 -1.86
C GLY A 262 15.93 -21.89 -2.30
N TRP A 263 16.28 -20.81 -1.60
CA TRP A 263 17.59 -20.20 -1.72
C TRP A 263 18.55 -20.96 -0.80
N GLU A 264 19.53 -21.66 -1.40
CA GLU A 264 20.70 -22.08 -0.63
C GLU A 264 21.42 -20.82 -0.13
N ALA A 265 21.95 -20.82 1.12
CA ALA A 265 22.56 -19.65 1.72
C ALA A 265 23.43 -18.89 0.69
N PRO A 266 22.98 -17.74 0.18
CA PRO A 266 23.68 -17.14 -0.96
C PRO A 266 24.94 -16.48 -0.46
N GLU A 267 26.08 -17.18 -0.62
CA GLU A 267 27.39 -16.59 -0.42
C GLU A 267 27.73 -15.72 -1.61
N VAL A 268 27.82 -14.41 -1.37
CA VAL A 268 28.45 -13.51 -2.33
C VAL A 268 29.94 -13.49 -2.00
N LYS A 269 30.74 -14.14 -2.82
CA LYS A 269 32.21 -13.97 -2.75
C LYS A 269 32.50 -12.48 -3.03
N VAL A 270 33.12 -11.84 -2.04
CA VAL A 270 33.58 -10.43 -2.11
C VAL A 270 34.81 -10.35 -3.02
#